data_68d5b327c0a546c86e85e0167e91da5c
#
_entry.id   68d5b327c0a546c86e85e0167e91da5c
#
_cell.length_a   1.000
_cell.length_b   1.000
_cell.length_c   1.000
_cell.angle_alpha   90.00
_cell.angle_beta   90.00
_cell.angle_gamma   90.00
#
_symmetry.space_group_name_H-M   'P 1'
#
loop_
_entity.id
_entity.type
_entity.pdbx_description
1 polymer ?
#
loop_
_entity_poly.entity_id
_entity_poly.type
_entity_poly.pdbx_seq_one_letter_code
_entity_poly.pdbx_strand_id
1 'polypeptide(L)'
;MRNLLVTLADRNFLDQAKQLFSSVYWNAGWRGDYMLLAHEVPAHELQWFREKGILTREATPLFATAFKSDRLVYPVTITSKLHVFSIDFKKWDSVIFVDADCIVRYPLDALTRTKRFSAARDWLRSASLELQTHKPADMTASEYSEKFSGYNLVATVFNTGLFAFNTSILDENVFPGLEGICRKYHNLGRYPEQLWMNLYFYKRWQELPLEYNLFASYLQKKRNVPKDDIDGVVLHFPRCEDERGLRCWDKDNEFYEEWKGNLDRAELIDLKNIPKPNKRWPGARHLLSGIWKLRIALRKDYLSFYRNKLRLRTRLRGILGAPARGVHPG
;
A
#
# COMPACT_ATOMS: atom_id res chain seq x y z
N MET A 1 8.19 24.97 -2.73
CA MET A 1 7.80 23.76 -2.00
C MET A 1 8.83 22.70 -2.23
N ARG A 2 9.35 22.13 -1.16
CA ARG A 2 10.31 21.02 -1.20
C ARG A 2 9.56 19.70 -0.99
N ASN A 3 9.42 18.91 -2.02
CA ASN A 3 8.66 17.65 -1.97
C ASN A 3 9.61 16.47 -2.01
N LEU A 4 9.22 15.35 -1.40
CA LEU A 4 10.01 14.15 -1.33
C LEU A 4 9.24 12.95 -1.87
N LEU A 5 9.88 12.16 -2.72
CA LEU A 5 9.43 10.82 -3.09
C LEU A 5 10.33 9.80 -2.41
N VAL A 6 9.72 8.84 -1.71
CA VAL A 6 10.42 7.82 -0.92
C VAL A 6 10.00 6.44 -1.37
N THR A 7 10.95 5.52 -1.42
CA THR A 7 10.70 4.09 -1.45
C THR A 7 11.53 3.36 -0.40
N LEU A 8 11.17 2.11 -0.11
CA LEU A 8 11.88 1.22 0.81
C LEU A 8 12.41 0.02 0.05
N ALA A 9 13.67 -0.34 0.27
CA ALA A 9 14.22 -1.59 -0.22
C ALA A 9 15.24 -2.18 0.78
N ASP A 10 15.29 -3.51 0.79
CA ASP A 10 16.43 -4.27 1.24
C ASP A 10 17.32 -4.63 0.04
N ARG A 11 18.40 -5.39 0.30
CA ARG A 11 19.32 -5.82 -0.73
C ARG A 11 18.64 -6.54 -1.92
N ASN A 12 17.59 -7.30 -1.68
CA ASN A 12 16.90 -8.09 -2.70
C ASN A 12 15.97 -7.26 -3.59
N PHE A 13 15.70 -6.00 -3.22
CA PHE A 13 14.76 -5.11 -3.89
C PHE A 13 15.44 -3.86 -4.50
N LEU A 14 16.76 -3.85 -4.65
CA LEU A 14 17.46 -2.69 -5.21
C LEU A 14 17.15 -2.43 -6.68
N ASP A 15 17.02 -3.47 -7.50
CA ASP A 15 16.64 -3.32 -8.91
C ASP A 15 15.20 -2.82 -9.05
N GLN A 16 14.29 -3.25 -8.16
CA GLN A 16 12.94 -2.73 -8.10
C GLN A 16 12.93 -1.25 -7.72
N ALA A 17 13.76 -0.85 -6.75
CA ALA A 17 13.91 0.57 -6.38
C ALA A 17 14.50 1.41 -7.52
N LYS A 18 15.52 0.90 -8.22
CA LYS A 18 16.11 1.55 -9.41
C LYS A 18 15.06 1.74 -10.51
N GLN A 19 14.30 0.67 -10.81
CA GLN A 19 13.21 0.71 -11.78
C GLN A 19 12.14 1.73 -11.39
N LEU A 20 11.73 1.74 -10.11
CA LEU A 20 10.74 2.70 -9.62
C LEU A 20 11.23 4.14 -9.82
N PHE A 21 12.44 4.48 -9.35
CA PHE A 21 12.99 5.82 -9.52
C PHE A 21 13.13 6.21 -10.99
N SER A 22 13.51 5.27 -11.84
CA SER A 22 13.58 5.49 -13.28
C SER A 22 12.19 5.79 -13.87
N SER A 23 11.18 5.01 -13.50
CA SER A 23 9.80 5.27 -13.95
C SER A 23 9.29 6.64 -13.50
N VAL A 24 9.60 7.05 -12.26
CA VAL A 24 9.27 8.38 -11.74
C VAL A 24 10.00 9.49 -12.51
N TYR A 25 11.28 9.29 -12.77
CA TYR A 25 12.11 10.27 -13.50
C TYR A 25 11.61 10.48 -14.94
N TRP A 26 11.44 9.41 -15.70
CA TRP A 26 11.10 9.48 -17.13
C TRP A 26 9.63 9.77 -17.39
N ASN A 27 8.73 9.15 -16.62
CA ASN A 27 7.31 9.19 -16.92
C ASN A 27 6.58 10.29 -16.13
N ALA A 28 6.97 10.53 -14.88
CA ALA A 28 6.35 11.58 -14.06
C ALA A 28 7.07 12.92 -14.15
N GLY A 29 8.35 12.96 -14.53
CA GLY A 29 9.15 14.19 -14.55
C GLY A 29 9.22 14.84 -13.16
N TRP A 30 9.34 14.03 -12.11
CA TRP A 30 9.32 14.47 -10.72
C TRP A 30 10.51 15.39 -10.39
N ARG A 31 10.23 16.57 -9.86
CA ARG A 31 11.22 17.61 -9.58
C ARG A 31 11.55 17.78 -8.10
N GLY A 32 10.97 16.98 -7.24
CA GLY A 32 11.32 16.93 -5.81
C GLY A 32 12.54 16.04 -5.54
N ASP A 33 12.89 15.94 -4.27
CA ASP A 33 13.93 15.01 -3.82
C ASP A 33 13.47 13.56 -3.99
N TYR A 34 14.45 12.66 -4.18
CA TYR A 34 14.26 11.21 -4.21
C TYR A 34 14.98 10.61 -3.00
N MET A 35 14.38 9.62 -2.35
CA MET A 35 15.01 8.94 -1.21
C MET A 35 14.75 7.44 -1.22
N LEU A 36 15.83 6.68 -1.01
CA LEU A 36 15.77 5.28 -0.66
C LEU A 36 15.89 5.12 0.87
N LEU A 37 14.86 4.57 1.51
CA LEU A 37 15.00 3.96 2.82
C LEU A 37 15.66 2.59 2.62
N ALA A 38 16.87 2.43 3.14
CA ALA A 38 17.67 1.23 2.94
C ALA A 38 17.67 0.38 4.21
N HIS A 39 17.21 -0.85 4.10
CA HIS A 39 17.23 -1.80 5.19
C HIS A 39 18.35 -2.82 4.96
N GLU A 40 19.36 -2.80 5.83
CA GLU A 40 20.51 -3.72 5.78
C GLU A 40 21.18 -3.80 4.39
N VAL A 41 21.28 -2.66 3.70
CA VAL A 41 21.94 -2.57 2.41
C VAL A 41 23.41 -2.14 2.61
N PRO A 42 24.39 -2.91 2.12
CA PRO A 42 25.80 -2.54 2.21
C PRO A 42 26.09 -1.18 1.56
N ALA A 43 27.01 -0.42 2.16
CA ALA A 43 27.31 0.95 1.73
C ALA A 43 27.73 1.06 0.25
N HIS A 44 28.44 0.04 -0.28
CA HIS A 44 28.88 0.00 -1.68
C HIS A 44 27.70 -0.21 -2.66
N GLU A 45 26.65 -0.93 -2.26
CA GLU A 45 25.45 -1.12 -3.08
C GLU A 45 24.56 0.13 -3.09
N LEU A 46 24.71 1.04 -2.10
CA LEU A 46 24.04 2.33 -2.06
C LEU A 46 24.75 3.40 -2.90
N GLN A 47 25.97 3.13 -3.38
CA GLN A 47 26.78 4.10 -4.12
C GLN A 47 26.06 4.57 -5.39
N TRP A 48 25.47 3.65 -6.15
CA TRP A 48 24.72 3.98 -7.37
C TRP A 48 23.61 5.04 -7.10
N PHE A 49 22.84 4.89 -6.03
CA PHE A 49 21.78 5.84 -5.68
C PHE A 49 22.34 7.22 -5.35
N ARG A 50 23.45 7.25 -4.60
CA ARG A 50 24.10 8.50 -4.21
C ARG A 50 24.70 9.22 -5.41
N GLU A 51 25.33 8.51 -6.33
CA GLU A 51 25.89 9.06 -7.58
C GLU A 51 24.81 9.66 -8.48
N LYS A 52 23.59 9.09 -8.46
CA LYS A 52 22.41 9.68 -9.14
C LYS A 52 21.78 10.87 -8.41
N GLY A 53 22.28 11.23 -7.22
CA GLY A 53 21.73 12.30 -6.40
C GLY A 53 20.50 11.87 -5.59
N ILE A 54 20.22 10.56 -5.51
CA ILE A 54 19.15 9.99 -4.70
C ILE A 54 19.62 9.90 -3.24
N LEU A 55 18.87 10.49 -2.33
CA LEU A 55 19.17 10.42 -0.90
C LEU A 55 19.05 8.97 -0.42
N THR A 56 19.96 8.56 0.44
CA THR A 56 19.88 7.25 1.10
C THR A 56 19.78 7.44 2.60
N ARG A 57 18.83 6.75 3.24
CA ARG A 57 18.67 6.74 4.70
C ARG A 57 18.56 5.31 5.16
N GLU A 58 19.42 4.92 6.09
CA GLU A 58 19.27 3.63 6.76
C GLU A 58 17.98 3.63 7.59
N ALA A 59 17.24 2.54 7.52
CA ALA A 59 15.98 2.37 8.19
C ALA A 59 15.98 1.04 8.95
N THR A 60 16.11 1.11 10.26
CA THR A 60 16.03 -0.05 11.14
C THR A 60 14.58 -0.50 11.33
N PRO A 61 14.31 -1.80 11.38
CA PRO A 61 12.95 -2.29 11.64
C PRO A 61 12.55 -2.01 13.09
N LEU A 62 11.25 -1.85 13.32
CA LEU A 62 10.70 -1.65 14.67
C LEU A 62 10.72 -2.94 15.53
N PHE A 63 10.92 -4.09 14.90
CA PHE A 63 10.91 -5.41 15.54
C PHE A 63 12.06 -6.26 15.01
N ALA A 64 12.59 -7.13 15.88
CA ALA A 64 13.72 -8.00 15.54
C ALA A 64 13.29 -9.28 14.78
N THR A 65 12.01 -9.66 14.80
CA THR A 65 11.53 -10.91 14.23
C THR A 65 10.47 -10.69 13.16
N ALA A 66 10.49 -11.56 12.15
CA ALA A 66 9.49 -11.58 11.10
C ALA A 66 8.07 -11.80 11.65
N PHE A 67 7.09 -11.25 10.93
CA PHE A 67 5.68 -11.37 11.29
C PHE A 67 5.07 -12.59 10.62
N LYS A 68 4.28 -13.34 11.37
CA LYS A 68 3.50 -14.46 10.85
C LYS A 68 2.03 -14.09 10.86
N SER A 69 1.39 -14.10 9.70
CA SER A 69 -0.06 -14.14 9.60
C SER A 69 -0.53 -15.60 9.48
N ASP A 70 -1.84 -15.80 9.34
CA ASP A 70 -2.45 -17.11 9.07
C ASP A 70 -1.92 -17.77 7.78
N ARG A 71 -1.32 -17.00 6.87
CA ARG A 71 -0.94 -17.46 5.52
C ARG A 71 0.46 -17.08 5.05
N LEU A 72 1.02 -16.01 5.58
CA LEU A 72 2.27 -15.46 5.09
C LEU A 72 3.23 -15.11 6.22
N VAL A 73 4.52 -15.18 5.91
CA VAL A 73 5.59 -14.62 6.72
C VAL A 73 6.02 -13.31 6.07
N TYR A 74 5.98 -12.23 6.83
CA TYR A 74 6.41 -10.90 6.40
C TYR A 74 7.79 -10.57 6.97
N PRO A 75 8.72 -10.08 6.15
CA PRO A 75 10.01 -9.64 6.64
C PRO A 75 9.86 -8.42 7.55
N VAL A 76 10.77 -8.26 8.48
CA VAL A 76 10.81 -7.10 9.40
C VAL A 76 10.96 -5.77 8.66
N THR A 77 11.60 -5.80 7.49
CA THR A 77 11.83 -4.65 6.61
C THR A 77 10.56 -3.81 6.39
N ILE A 78 9.38 -4.45 6.29
CA ILE A 78 8.13 -3.71 6.06
C ILE A 78 7.84 -2.64 7.12
N THR A 79 8.34 -2.83 8.34
CA THR A 79 8.15 -1.88 9.44
C THR A 79 9.00 -0.62 9.28
N SER A 80 10.08 -0.71 8.55
CA SER A 80 10.97 0.41 8.24
C SER A 80 10.27 1.51 7.43
N LYS A 81 9.18 1.18 6.73
CA LYS A 81 8.31 2.15 6.05
C LYS A 81 7.79 3.23 7.00
N LEU A 82 7.55 2.90 8.26
CA LEU A 82 6.98 3.82 9.25
C LEU A 82 7.92 4.97 9.63
N HIS A 83 9.22 4.86 9.36
CA HIS A 83 10.18 5.94 9.60
C HIS A 83 9.88 7.23 8.82
N VAL A 84 9.09 7.18 7.74
CA VAL A 84 8.68 8.40 7.02
C VAL A 84 7.81 9.33 7.86
N PHE A 85 7.26 8.83 8.97
CA PHE A 85 6.47 9.61 9.93
C PHE A 85 7.30 10.20 11.06
N SER A 86 8.63 10.05 11.05
CA SER A 86 9.49 10.71 12.04
C SER A 86 9.54 12.22 11.78
N ILE A 87 9.76 12.99 12.85
CA ILE A 87 9.84 14.46 12.79
C ILE A 87 10.92 14.95 11.81
N ASP A 88 11.96 14.16 11.53
CA ASP A 88 13.02 14.47 10.58
C ASP A 88 12.52 14.72 9.15
N PHE A 89 11.36 14.19 8.80
CA PHE A 89 10.76 14.40 7.49
C PHE A 89 10.04 15.75 7.36
N LYS A 90 9.91 16.51 8.45
CA LYS A 90 9.30 17.85 8.43
C LYS A 90 10.10 18.90 7.65
N LYS A 91 11.33 18.59 7.24
CA LYS A 91 12.14 19.44 6.35
C LYS A 91 11.62 19.48 4.90
N TRP A 92 10.69 18.61 4.52
CA TRP A 92 9.94 18.68 3.27
C TRP A 92 8.52 19.18 3.52
N ASP A 93 7.89 19.76 2.50
CA ASP A 93 6.50 20.21 2.58
C ASP A 93 5.52 19.03 2.40
N SER A 94 5.89 18.07 1.53
CA SER A 94 5.10 16.86 1.31
C SER A 94 6.01 15.64 1.12
N VAL A 95 5.48 14.48 1.50
CA VAL A 95 6.09 13.18 1.29
C VAL A 95 5.13 12.31 0.49
N ILE A 96 5.64 11.68 -0.57
CA ILE A 96 4.97 10.63 -1.34
C ILE A 96 5.77 9.36 -1.14
N PHE A 97 5.17 8.35 -0.56
CA PHE A 97 5.75 7.01 -0.45
C PHE A 97 5.18 6.11 -1.54
N VAL A 98 6.06 5.35 -2.20
CA VAL A 98 5.67 4.36 -3.23
C VAL A 98 6.46 3.08 -2.99
N ASP A 99 5.77 1.94 -2.90
CA ASP A 99 6.44 0.63 -2.79
C ASP A 99 7.27 0.32 -4.04
N ALA A 100 8.40 -0.38 -3.86
CA ALA A 100 9.33 -0.67 -4.95
C ALA A 100 8.75 -1.60 -6.03
N ASP A 101 7.66 -2.31 -5.74
CA ASP A 101 6.92 -3.14 -6.68
C ASP A 101 5.84 -2.37 -7.47
N CYS A 102 6.09 -1.07 -7.71
CA CYS A 102 5.23 -0.20 -8.50
C CYS A 102 5.92 0.27 -9.80
N ILE A 103 5.11 0.58 -10.81
CA ILE A 103 5.53 1.30 -12.02
C ILE A 103 4.76 2.61 -12.08
N VAL A 104 5.47 3.74 -12.11
CA VAL A 104 4.85 5.05 -12.29
C VAL A 104 4.75 5.37 -13.78
N ARG A 105 3.56 5.75 -14.25
CA ARG A 105 3.28 6.03 -15.66
C ARG A 105 3.02 7.50 -15.97
N TYR A 106 2.58 8.27 -14.96
CA TYR A 106 2.13 9.66 -15.14
C TYR A 106 2.57 10.55 -14.00
N PRO A 107 2.48 11.89 -14.15
CA PRO A 107 2.88 12.85 -13.12
C PRO A 107 2.21 12.63 -11.77
N LEU A 108 3.00 12.86 -10.70
CA LEU A 108 2.57 12.71 -9.31
C LEU A 108 2.28 14.06 -8.60
N ASP A 109 2.41 15.19 -9.32
CA ASP A 109 2.30 16.53 -8.73
C ASP A 109 0.99 16.79 -7.98
N ALA A 110 -0.09 16.14 -8.39
CA ALA A 110 -1.38 16.26 -7.70
C ALA A 110 -1.31 15.77 -6.24
N LEU A 111 -0.44 14.80 -5.95
CA LEU A 111 -0.27 14.25 -4.60
C LEU A 111 0.44 15.21 -3.64
N THR A 112 1.24 16.17 -4.16
CA THR A 112 1.91 17.18 -3.31
C THR A 112 0.93 18.20 -2.71
N ARG A 113 -0.31 18.22 -3.21
CA ARG A 113 -1.36 19.14 -2.74
C ARG A 113 -2.26 18.53 -1.67
N THR A 114 -2.01 17.29 -1.29
CA THR A 114 -2.76 16.65 -0.19
C THR A 114 -2.46 17.38 1.12
N LYS A 115 -3.51 17.60 1.93
CA LYS A 115 -3.38 18.31 3.22
C LYS A 115 -3.31 17.35 4.41
N ARG A 116 -3.69 16.10 4.19
CA ARG A 116 -3.79 15.04 5.22
C ARG A 116 -3.04 13.82 4.74
N PHE A 117 -2.93 12.81 5.60
CA PHE A 117 -2.56 11.48 5.15
C PHE A 117 -3.59 10.99 4.12
N SER A 118 -3.12 10.62 2.94
CA SER A 118 -3.95 10.27 1.79
C SER A 118 -3.43 8.99 1.14
N ALA A 119 -4.31 8.05 0.84
CA ALA A 119 -3.97 6.79 0.20
C ALA A 119 -5.16 6.27 -0.62
N ALA A 120 -4.92 5.39 -1.57
CA ALA A 120 -5.99 4.73 -2.30
C ALA A 120 -6.58 3.58 -1.46
N ARG A 121 -7.89 3.37 -1.60
CA ARG A 121 -8.58 2.25 -0.97
C ARG A 121 -7.94 0.93 -1.35
N ASP A 122 -7.79 0.03 -0.37
CA ASP A 122 -7.54 -1.38 -0.66
C ASP A 122 -8.84 -1.98 -1.24
N TRP A 123 -8.77 -2.45 -2.46
CA TRP A 123 -9.92 -2.97 -3.18
C TRP A 123 -9.75 -4.45 -3.56
N LEU A 124 -8.67 -5.07 -3.09
CA LEU A 124 -8.43 -6.50 -3.24
C LEU A 124 -9.43 -7.29 -2.42
N ARG A 125 -10.27 -8.06 -3.09
CA ARG A 125 -11.26 -8.98 -2.48
C ARG A 125 -12.27 -8.25 -1.57
N SER A 126 -12.84 -9.00 -0.64
CA SER A 126 -13.68 -8.51 0.45
C SER A 126 -12.91 -7.72 1.51
N ALA A 127 -11.59 -7.77 1.46
CA ALA A 127 -10.70 -7.12 2.41
C ALA A 127 -10.80 -5.58 2.38
N SER A 128 -11.26 -5.00 1.26
CA SER A 128 -11.45 -3.55 1.13
C SER A 128 -12.45 -2.94 2.13
N LEU A 129 -13.21 -3.76 2.84
CA LEU A 129 -14.22 -3.34 3.82
C LEU A 129 -13.89 -3.83 5.24
N GLU A 130 -12.67 -4.28 5.47
CA GLU A 130 -12.26 -4.83 6.76
C GLU A 130 -10.89 -4.29 7.15
N LEU A 131 -10.68 -4.08 8.44
CA LEU A 131 -9.36 -3.72 8.98
C LEU A 131 -8.32 -4.83 8.79
N GLN A 132 -8.66 -5.93 8.08
CA GLN A 132 -7.75 -7.03 7.72
C GLN A 132 -7.07 -7.64 8.95
N THR A 133 -7.84 -7.77 10.02
CA THR A 133 -7.37 -8.35 11.26
C THR A 133 -7.36 -9.87 11.21
N HIS A 134 -6.47 -10.46 11.97
CA HIS A 134 -6.38 -11.90 12.22
C HIS A 134 -6.51 -12.16 13.72
N LYS A 135 -7.38 -13.10 14.10
CA LYS A 135 -7.51 -13.54 15.49
C LYS A 135 -6.57 -14.73 15.72
N PRO A 136 -5.52 -14.60 16.55
CA PRO A 136 -4.67 -15.72 16.94
C PRO A 136 -5.47 -16.86 17.58
N ALA A 137 -4.97 -18.08 17.44
CA ALA A 137 -5.67 -19.27 17.96
C ALA A 137 -5.76 -19.27 19.50
N ASP A 138 -4.75 -18.72 20.15
CA ASP A 138 -4.63 -18.58 21.62
C ASP A 138 -5.43 -17.41 22.21
N MET A 139 -6.02 -16.56 21.39
CA MET A 139 -6.86 -15.44 21.84
C MET A 139 -8.34 -15.81 21.82
N THR A 140 -9.06 -15.51 22.89
CA THR A 140 -10.51 -15.69 22.95
C THR A 140 -11.27 -14.66 22.09
N ALA A 141 -12.51 -14.95 21.76
CA ALA A 141 -13.36 -14.01 21.03
C ALA A 141 -13.63 -12.73 21.81
N SER A 142 -13.73 -12.83 23.13
CA SER A 142 -13.94 -11.68 24.04
C SER A 142 -12.74 -10.75 24.03
N GLU A 143 -11.54 -11.29 24.27
CA GLU A 143 -10.27 -10.50 24.23
C GLU A 143 -10.05 -9.82 22.88
N TYR A 144 -10.33 -10.56 21.79
CA TYR A 144 -10.22 -9.98 20.44
C TYR A 144 -11.23 -8.83 20.25
N SER A 145 -12.49 -8.99 20.66
CA SER A 145 -13.52 -7.96 20.56
C SER A 145 -13.19 -6.73 21.39
N GLU A 146 -12.72 -6.94 22.63
CA GLU A 146 -12.29 -5.86 23.52
C GLU A 146 -11.10 -5.08 22.93
N LYS A 147 -10.11 -5.78 22.40
CA LYS A 147 -8.91 -5.17 21.81
C LYS A 147 -9.23 -4.22 20.66
N PHE A 148 -10.29 -4.51 19.90
CA PHE A 148 -10.73 -3.70 18.77
C PHE A 148 -12.03 -2.89 19.06
N SER A 149 -12.44 -2.76 20.32
CA SER A 149 -13.71 -2.09 20.68
C SER A 149 -13.84 -0.65 20.18
N GLY A 150 -12.73 0.07 20.01
CA GLY A 150 -12.68 1.42 19.44
C GLY A 150 -12.76 1.50 17.90
N TYR A 151 -12.83 0.38 17.19
CA TYR A 151 -12.75 0.32 15.73
C TYR A 151 -13.95 -0.38 15.11
N ASN A 152 -14.41 0.13 13.99
CA ASN A 152 -15.34 -0.62 13.14
C ASN A 152 -14.55 -1.57 12.23
N LEU A 153 -14.54 -2.85 12.54
CA LEU A 153 -13.77 -3.88 11.78
C LEU A 153 -14.21 -4.02 10.32
N VAL A 154 -15.39 -3.50 9.96
CA VAL A 154 -15.87 -3.48 8.56
C VAL A 154 -15.69 -2.11 7.90
N ALA A 155 -14.90 -1.22 8.50
CA ALA A 155 -14.57 0.05 7.86
C ALA A 155 -13.72 -0.16 6.61
N THR A 156 -13.86 0.77 5.66
CA THR A 156 -12.99 0.83 4.49
C THR A 156 -11.55 1.07 4.94
N VAL A 157 -10.62 0.32 4.35
CA VAL A 157 -9.18 0.42 4.58
C VAL A 157 -8.47 0.93 3.35
N PHE A 158 -7.30 1.53 3.54
CA PHE A 158 -6.41 1.90 2.46
C PHE A 158 -5.27 0.88 2.33
N ASN A 159 -4.72 0.80 1.12
CA ASN A 159 -3.48 0.06 0.86
C ASN A 159 -2.27 0.99 1.06
N THR A 160 -1.19 0.44 1.57
CA THR A 160 0.04 1.17 1.93
C THR A 160 1.10 1.17 0.84
N GLY A 161 0.82 0.64 -0.34
CA GLY A 161 1.75 0.62 -1.47
C GLY A 161 1.98 2.00 -2.09
N LEU A 162 1.02 2.91 -1.94
CA LEU A 162 1.19 4.33 -2.22
C LEU A 162 0.39 5.15 -1.21
N PHE A 163 1.07 6.12 -0.61
CA PHE A 163 0.42 7.17 0.18
C PHE A 163 1.16 8.49 0.08
N ALA A 164 0.46 9.56 0.35
CA ALA A 164 1.01 10.91 0.38
C ALA A 164 0.48 11.69 1.57
N PHE A 165 1.29 12.60 2.10
CA PHE A 165 0.87 13.50 3.16
C PHE A 165 1.64 14.82 3.14
N ASN A 166 0.99 15.87 3.64
CA ASN A 166 1.66 17.10 3.98
C ASN A 166 2.36 16.93 5.34
N THR A 167 3.62 17.35 5.44
CA THR A 167 4.42 17.14 6.65
C THR A 167 3.97 17.98 7.85
N SER A 168 3.01 18.89 7.66
CA SER A 168 2.34 19.57 8.78
C SER A 168 1.61 18.62 9.73
N ILE A 169 1.32 17.38 9.30
CA ILE A 169 0.75 16.36 10.20
C ILE A 169 1.79 15.77 11.16
N LEU A 170 3.08 15.99 10.92
CA LEU A 170 4.16 15.44 11.73
C LEU A 170 4.42 16.32 12.95
N ASP A 171 4.44 15.69 14.10
CA ASP A 171 4.96 16.21 15.37
C ASP A 171 5.74 15.11 16.09
N GLU A 172 6.23 15.40 17.29
CA GLU A 172 7.00 14.46 18.09
C GLU A 172 6.20 13.22 18.55
N ASN A 173 4.87 13.24 18.44
CA ASN A 173 3.99 12.16 18.91
C ASN A 173 3.55 11.21 17.79
N VAL A 174 3.67 11.59 16.51
CA VAL A 174 3.16 10.78 15.40
C VAL A 174 3.90 9.45 15.29
N PHE A 175 5.23 9.47 15.24
CA PHE A 175 6.01 8.25 15.12
C PHE A 175 5.92 7.36 16.38
N PRO A 176 6.05 7.89 17.60
CA PRO A 176 5.82 7.11 18.83
C PRO A 176 4.39 6.55 18.93
N GLY A 177 3.39 7.31 18.47
CA GLY A 177 2.00 6.85 18.44
C GLY A 177 1.79 5.68 17.48
N LEU A 178 2.39 5.72 16.29
CA LEU A 178 2.42 4.59 15.35
C LEU A 178 3.13 3.38 15.96
N GLU A 179 4.29 3.58 16.58
CA GLU A 179 5.04 2.52 17.26
C GLU A 179 4.21 1.87 18.38
N GLY A 180 3.49 2.67 19.17
CA GLY A 180 2.55 2.18 20.17
C GLY A 180 1.44 1.30 19.60
N ILE A 181 0.87 1.69 18.44
CA ILE A 181 -0.10 0.86 17.71
C ILE A 181 0.54 -0.44 17.22
N CYS A 182 1.75 -0.38 16.67
CA CYS A 182 2.48 -1.57 16.21
C CYS A 182 2.68 -2.57 17.34
N ARG A 183 3.15 -2.11 18.51
CA ARG A 183 3.36 -2.97 19.69
C ARG A 183 2.04 -3.55 20.22
N LYS A 184 0.98 -2.73 20.32
CA LYS A 184 -0.33 -3.14 20.82
C LYS A 184 -1.00 -4.20 19.94
N TYR A 185 -0.83 -4.11 18.61
CA TYR A 185 -1.51 -4.96 17.63
C TYR A 185 -0.54 -5.85 16.85
N HIS A 186 0.62 -6.17 17.42
CA HIS A 186 1.72 -6.88 16.76
C HIS A 186 1.20 -8.08 15.98
N ASN A 187 0.80 -9.12 16.34
CA ASN A 187 0.43 -10.32 15.58
C ASN A 187 -1.07 -10.38 15.19
N LEU A 188 -1.74 -9.24 15.02
CA LEU A 188 -3.18 -9.21 14.78
C LEU A 188 -3.56 -8.82 13.34
N GLY A 189 -2.59 -8.54 12.48
CA GLY A 189 -2.80 -8.13 11.09
C GLY A 189 -2.48 -9.22 10.10
N ARG A 190 -3.31 -9.37 9.06
CA ARG A 190 -2.94 -10.15 7.88
C ARG A 190 -1.82 -9.48 7.09
N TYR A 191 -1.83 -8.16 7.08
CA TYR A 191 -0.81 -7.29 6.50
C TYR A 191 -0.39 -6.33 7.62
N PRO A 192 0.68 -6.64 8.37
CA PRO A 192 0.98 -5.98 9.64
C PRO A 192 1.07 -4.46 9.55
N GLU A 193 1.96 -3.92 8.72
CA GLU A 193 2.15 -2.47 8.62
C GLU A 193 0.89 -1.76 8.07
N GLN A 194 0.15 -2.40 7.18
CA GLN A 194 -1.09 -1.87 6.64
C GLN A 194 -2.18 -1.79 7.72
N LEU A 195 -2.32 -2.84 8.56
CA LEU A 195 -3.23 -2.81 9.69
C LEU A 195 -2.89 -1.64 10.62
N TRP A 196 -1.62 -1.54 11.05
CA TRP A 196 -1.21 -0.53 12.03
C TRP A 196 -1.44 0.89 11.52
N MET A 197 -1.12 1.17 10.26
CA MET A 197 -1.40 2.46 9.64
C MET A 197 -2.91 2.73 9.53
N ASN A 198 -3.72 1.72 9.18
CA ASN A 198 -5.17 1.86 9.14
C ASN A 198 -5.79 2.08 10.53
N LEU A 199 -5.23 1.51 11.60
CA LEU A 199 -5.64 1.78 12.98
C LEU A 199 -5.23 3.18 13.43
N TYR A 200 -3.98 3.58 13.15
CA TYR A 200 -3.47 4.90 13.53
C TYR A 200 -4.20 6.03 12.83
N PHE A 201 -4.39 5.94 11.51
CA PHE A 201 -5.10 6.93 10.70
C PHE A 201 -6.62 6.68 10.62
N TYR A 202 -7.16 5.82 11.47
CA TYR A 202 -8.58 5.48 11.47
C TYR A 202 -9.47 6.73 11.47
N LYS A 203 -10.36 6.84 10.45
CA LYS A 203 -11.23 8.01 10.20
C LYS A 203 -10.49 9.35 9.97
N ARG A 204 -9.17 9.35 9.82
CA ARG A 204 -8.37 10.58 9.65
C ARG A 204 -7.62 10.63 8.32
N TRP A 205 -7.83 9.67 7.43
CA TRP A 205 -7.21 9.63 6.11
C TRP A 205 -8.16 10.16 5.03
N GLN A 206 -7.58 10.58 3.90
CA GLN A 206 -8.29 11.01 2.70
C GLN A 206 -8.13 9.97 1.62
N GLU A 207 -9.22 9.59 0.96
CA GLU A 207 -9.19 8.63 -0.14
C GLU A 207 -8.65 9.30 -1.41
N LEU A 208 -7.63 8.68 -1.99
CA LEU A 208 -7.12 8.99 -3.34
C LEU A 208 -7.89 8.17 -4.37
N PRO A 209 -7.98 8.68 -5.63
CA PRO A 209 -8.46 7.86 -6.75
C PRO A 209 -7.66 6.56 -6.90
N LEU A 210 -8.33 5.48 -7.31
CA LEU A 210 -7.71 4.15 -7.44
C LEU A 210 -6.56 4.10 -8.43
N GLU A 211 -6.54 5.02 -9.39
CA GLU A 211 -5.51 5.16 -10.40
C GLU A 211 -4.12 5.43 -9.83
N TYR A 212 -4.05 5.93 -8.60
CA TYR A 212 -2.77 6.13 -7.90
C TYR A 212 -2.21 4.86 -7.25
N ASN A 213 -2.98 3.78 -7.21
CA ASN A 213 -2.53 2.51 -6.64
C ASN A 213 -3.30 1.36 -7.27
N LEU A 214 -3.10 1.16 -8.59
CA LEU A 214 -3.87 0.23 -9.40
C LEU A 214 -3.19 -1.14 -9.42
N PHE A 215 -3.84 -2.16 -8.87
CA PHE A 215 -3.31 -3.54 -8.79
C PHE A 215 -3.37 -4.24 -10.16
N ALA A 216 -2.36 -4.01 -10.99
CA ALA A 216 -2.35 -4.40 -12.40
C ALA A 216 -2.48 -5.90 -12.61
N SER A 217 -1.64 -6.71 -11.96
CA SER A 217 -1.71 -8.18 -12.11
C SER A 217 -3.01 -8.78 -11.60
N TYR A 218 -3.59 -8.19 -10.56
CA TYR A 218 -4.90 -8.63 -10.07
C TYR A 218 -6.00 -8.38 -11.10
N LEU A 219 -6.03 -7.19 -11.70
CA LEU A 219 -6.97 -6.86 -12.78
C LEU A 219 -6.85 -7.83 -13.94
N GLN A 220 -5.64 -8.09 -14.37
CA GLN A 220 -5.35 -8.97 -15.48
C GLN A 220 -5.77 -10.42 -15.18
N LYS A 221 -5.25 -11.00 -14.09
CA LYS A 221 -5.40 -12.43 -13.82
C LYS A 221 -6.71 -12.82 -13.12
N LYS A 222 -7.27 -11.93 -12.30
CA LYS A 222 -8.51 -12.22 -11.55
C LYS A 222 -9.76 -11.60 -12.18
N ARG A 223 -9.58 -10.60 -13.03
CA ARG A 223 -10.68 -9.87 -13.67
C ARG A 223 -10.67 -9.98 -15.18
N ASN A 224 -9.67 -10.67 -15.75
CA ASN A 224 -9.50 -10.84 -17.20
C ASN A 224 -9.53 -9.48 -17.94
N VAL A 225 -8.96 -8.44 -17.32
CA VAL A 225 -8.82 -7.13 -17.96
C VAL A 225 -7.60 -7.20 -18.88
N PRO A 226 -7.71 -6.95 -20.18
CA PRO A 226 -6.56 -6.91 -21.08
C PRO A 226 -5.51 -5.89 -20.59
N LYS A 227 -4.23 -6.17 -20.80
CA LYS A 227 -3.14 -5.27 -20.41
C LYS A 227 -3.33 -3.84 -20.91
N ASP A 228 -3.77 -3.69 -22.17
CA ASP A 228 -3.94 -2.39 -22.81
C ASP A 228 -5.10 -1.57 -22.23
N ASP A 229 -6.04 -2.23 -21.55
CA ASP A 229 -7.13 -1.59 -20.80
C ASP A 229 -6.74 -1.26 -19.35
N ILE A 230 -5.56 -1.70 -18.89
CA ILE A 230 -5.04 -1.42 -17.55
C ILE A 230 -4.19 -0.16 -17.62
N ASP A 231 -4.81 0.98 -17.33
CA ASP A 231 -4.13 2.25 -17.29
C ASP A 231 -4.36 2.95 -15.94
N GLY A 232 -3.29 3.44 -15.36
CA GLY A 232 -3.28 4.10 -14.04
C GLY A 232 -2.06 4.97 -13.87
N VAL A 233 -2.13 5.92 -12.94
CA VAL A 233 -0.99 6.80 -12.63
C VAL A 233 0.15 5.97 -12.04
N VAL A 234 -0.19 5.03 -11.16
CA VAL A 234 0.75 4.08 -10.58
C VAL A 234 0.16 2.68 -10.65
N LEU A 235 0.85 1.80 -11.34
CA LEU A 235 0.57 0.37 -11.35
C LEU A 235 1.29 -0.29 -10.19
N HIS A 236 0.58 -1.03 -9.37
CA HIS A 236 1.12 -1.75 -8.22
C HIS A 236 0.99 -3.26 -8.43
N PHE A 237 2.03 -4.00 -8.08
CA PHE A 237 2.15 -5.45 -8.25
C PHE A 237 2.35 -6.15 -6.90
N PRO A 238 1.43 -5.98 -5.93
CA PRO A 238 1.58 -6.53 -4.60
C PRO A 238 1.58 -8.05 -4.64
N ARG A 239 2.28 -8.67 -3.69
CA ARG A 239 2.26 -10.12 -3.52
C ARG A 239 0.85 -10.57 -3.14
N CYS A 240 0.22 -11.38 -4.00
CA CYS A 240 -1.01 -12.09 -3.69
C CYS A 240 -0.69 -13.49 -3.15
N GLU A 241 -1.43 -13.94 -2.14
CA GLU A 241 -1.14 -15.16 -1.36
C GLU A 241 -1.08 -16.45 -2.18
N ASP A 242 -1.78 -16.52 -3.31
CA ASP A 242 -2.05 -17.78 -4.01
C ASP A 242 -1.33 -17.93 -5.36
N GLU A 243 -0.46 -16.99 -5.78
CA GLU A 243 -0.02 -16.98 -7.16
C GLU A 243 1.45 -16.63 -7.36
N ARG A 244 2.18 -17.57 -7.93
CA ARG A 244 3.49 -17.35 -8.55
C ARG A 244 3.33 -16.52 -9.83
N GLY A 245 4.31 -15.69 -10.17
CA GLY A 245 4.36 -14.98 -11.46
C GLY A 245 3.50 -13.73 -11.56
N LEU A 246 3.12 -13.10 -10.44
CA LEU A 246 2.37 -11.84 -10.43
C LEU A 246 3.25 -10.58 -10.34
N ARG A 247 4.57 -10.76 -10.20
CA ARG A 247 5.50 -9.64 -10.10
C ARG A 247 5.81 -9.08 -11.48
N CYS A 248 5.86 -7.76 -11.62
CA CYS A 248 6.18 -7.15 -12.92
C CYS A 248 7.60 -7.49 -13.43
N TRP A 249 8.49 -7.96 -12.58
CA TRP A 249 9.83 -8.45 -12.96
C TRP A 249 9.90 -9.94 -13.28
N ASP A 250 8.80 -10.67 -13.21
CA ASP A 250 8.72 -12.05 -13.68
C ASP A 250 8.55 -12.03 -15.21
N LYS A 251 9.38 -12.78 -15.93
CA LYS A 251 9.39 -12.80 -17.41
C LYS A 251 8.04 -13.21 -18.02
N ASP A 252 7.26 -14.00 -17.29
CA ASP A 252 5.92 -14.44 -17.70
C ASP A 252 4.83 -13.39 -17.43
N ASN A 253 5.19 -12.25 -16.83
CA ASN A 253 4.25 -11.16 -16.61
C ASN A 253 4.19 -10.25 -17.83
N GLU A 254 2.99 -9.92 -18.32
CA GLU A 254 2.83 -9.05 -19.49
C GLU A 254 3.41 -7.64 -19.30
N PHE A 255 3.62 -7.19 -18.05
CA PHE A 255 4.26 -5.91 -17.73
C PHE A 255 5.78 -5.99 -17.62
N TYR A 256 6.37 -7.18 -17.83
CA TYR A 256 7.83 -7.37 -17.70
C TYR A 256 8.62 -6.42 -18.59
N GLU A 257 8.24 -6.28 -19.86
CA GLU A 257 8.96 -5.40 -20.79
C GLU A 257 8.90 -3.92 -20.39
N GLU A 258 7.79 -3.48 -19.79
CA GLU A 258 7.65 -2.12 -19.28
C GLU A 258 8.54 -1.92 -18.04
N TRP A 259 8.54 -2.89 -17.12
CA TRP A 259 9.40 -2.88 -15.94
C TRP A 259 10.87 -2.92 -16.35
N LYS A 260 11.26 -3.85 -17.24
CA LYS A 260 12.64 -4.00 -17.71
C LYS A 260 13.12 -2.76 -18.43
N GLY A 261 12.31 -2.17 -19.31
CA GLY A 261 12.64 -0.93 -20.00
C GLY A 261 12.86 0.25 -19.06
N ASN A 262 12.12 0.34 -17.93
CA ASN A 262 12.40 1.34 -16.91
C ASN A 262 13.70 1.04 -16.17
N LEU A 263 13.98 -0.23 -15.83
CA LEU A 263 15.22 -0.61 -15.17
C LEU A 263 16.44 -0.29 -16.06
N ASP A 264 16.38 -0.64 -17.34
CA ASP A 264 17.48 -0.40 -18.29
C ASP A 264 17.80 1.11 -18.45
N ARG A 265 16.77 1.96 -18.36
CA ARG A 265 16.94 3.42 -18.41
C ARG A 265 17.39 4.04 -17.08
N ALA A 266 17.45 3.27 -15.99
CA ALA A 266 17.84 3.79 -14.69
C ALA A 266 19.25 4.38 -14.70
N GLU A 267 20.17 3.79 -15.50
CA GLU A 267 21.54 4.29 -15.67
C GLU A 267 21.61 5.71 -16.28
N LEU A 268 20.55 6.12 -16.97
CA LEU A 268 20.47 7.44 -17.61
C LEU A 268 19.83 8.50 -16.73
N ILE A 269 19.50 8.22 -15.47
CA ILE A 269 18.96 9.20 -14.52
C ILE A 269 20.00 10.30 -14.28
N ASP A 270 19.59 11.55 -14.51
CA ASP A 270 20.32 12.77 -14.17
C ASP A 270 19.36 13.77 -13.51
N LEU A 271 19.37 13.84 -12.19
CA LEU A 271 18.45 14.70 -11.43
C LEU A 271 18.72 16.20 -11.62
N LYS A 272 19.82 16.58 -12.31
CA LYS A 272 20.06 17.98 -12.71
C LYS A 272 19.27 18.36 -13.97
N ASN A 273 18.97 17.34 -14.83
CA ASN A 273 18.32 17.54 -16.12
C ASN A 273 17.04 16.68 -16.22
N ILE A 274 16.07 16.93 -15.36
CA ILE A 274 14.83 16.18 -15.32
C ILE A 274 13.98 16.45 -16.58
N PRO A 275 13.61 15.42 -17.35
CA PRO A 275 12.82 15.57 -18.56
C PRO A 275 11.41 16.06 -18.24
N LYS A 276 10.75 16.63 -19.25
CA LYS A 276 9.31 16.84 -19.17
C LYS A 276 8.60 15.47 -19.25
N PRO A 277 7.51 15.26 -18.51
CA PRO A 277 6.76 14.00 -18.62
C PRO A 277 6.35 13.72 -20.07
N ASN A 278 6.58 12.52 -20.53
CA ASN A 278 6.26 12.10 -21.90
C ASN A 278 4.75 12.08 -22.17
N LYS A 279 3.97 11.83 -21.11
CA LYS A 279 2.52 11.76 -21.18
C LYS A 279 1.91 12.68 -20.13
N ARG A 280 0.87 13.40 -20.50
CA ARG A 280 -0.02 14.02 -19.50
C ARG A 280 -1.08 12.98 -19.16
N TRP A 281 -1.40 12.86 -17.88
CA TRP A 281 -2.53 12.06 -17.45
C TRP A 281 -3.78 12.56 -18.19
N PRO A 282 -4.43 11.72 -19.00
CA PRO A 282 -5.56 12.18 -19.85
C PRO A 282 -6.78 12.60 -19.03
N GLY A 283 -6.68 12.49 -17.69
CA GLY A 283 -7.79 12.75 -16.79
C GLY A 283 -8.86 11.66 -16.90
N ALA A 284 -9.82 11.68 -16.00
CA ALA A 284 -10.89 10.66 -15.90
C ALA A 284 -11.75 10.47 -17.19
N ARG A 285 -11.59 11.26 -18.22
CA ARG A 285 -12.44 11.21 -19.42
C ARG A 285 -12.16 10.01 -20.35
N HIS A 286 -10.91 9.54 -20.46
CA HIS A 286 -10.59 8.34 -21.25
C HIS A 286 -10.68 7.05 -20.43
N LEU A 287 -10.58 7.15 -19.13
CA LEU A 287 -10.81 6.07 -18.18
C LEU A 287 -12.29 5.67 -18.07
N LEU A 288 -13.23 6.49 -18.54
CA LEU A 288 -14.66 6.25 -18.36
C LEU A 288 -15.12 4.91 -18.96
N SER A 289 -14.50 4.39 -20.02
CA SER A 289 -14.82 3.05 -20.50
C SER A 289 -14.20 1.93 -19.67
N GLY A 290 -12.90 2.03 -19.34
CA GLY A 290 -12.19 1.02 -18.53
C GLY A 290 -12.55 1.10 -17.06
N ILE A 291 -12.54 2.30 -16.47
CA ILE A 291 -12.93 2.51 -15.05
C ILE A 291 -14.43 2.27 -14.84
N TRP A 292 -15.26 2.58 -15.82
CA TRP A 292 -16.68 2.25 -15.71
C TRP A 292 -16.91 0.75 -15.68
N LYS A 293 -16.22 -0.01 -16.54
CA LYS A 293 -16.19 -1.49 -16.48
C LYS A 293 -15.62 -1.97 -15.13
N LEU A 294 -14.55 -1.34 -14.63
CA LEU A 294 -13.96 -1.62 -13.34
C LEU A 294 -14.92 -1.28 -12.19
N ARG A 295 -15.56 -0.11 -12.19
CA ARG A 295 -16.57 0.28 -11.19
C ARG A 295 -17.76 -0.66 -11.18
N ILE A 296 -18.20 -1.14 -12.34
CA ILE A 296 -19.27 -2.13 -12.46
C ILE A 296 -18.83 -3.49 -11.91
N ALA A 297 -17.61 -3.94 -12.23
CA ALA A 297 -17.04 -5.17 -11.70
C ALA A 297 -16.89 -5.09 -10.16
N LEU A 298 -16.29 -4.02 -9.64
CA LEU A 298 -16.15 -3.77 -8.20
C LEU A 298 -17.50 -3.65 -7.51
N ARG A 299 -18.50 -3.03 -8.14
CA ARG A 299 -19.85 -2.90 -7.58
C ARG A 299 -20.60 -4.24 -7.54
N LYS A 300 -20.42 -5.09 -8.55
CA LYS A 300 -20.98 -6.45 -8.54
C LYS A 300 -20.37 -7.31 -7.44
N ASP A 301 -19.05 -7.21 -7.24
CA ASP A 301 -18.38 -7.92 -6.17
C ASP A 301 -18.76 -7.40 -4.78
N TYR A 302 -18.85 -6.08 -4.63
CA TYR A 302 -19.35 -5.44 -3.42
C TYR A 302 -20.74 -5.95 -3.05
N LEU A 303 -21.68 -5.99 -4.00
CA LEU A 303 -23.04 -6.47 -3.77
C LEU A 303 -23.09 -7.97 -3.48
N SER A 304 -22.27 -8.78 -4.18
CA SER A 304 -22.15 -10.21 -3.92
C SER A 304 -21.58 -10.49 -2.52
N PHE A 305 -20.53 -9.78 -2.14
CA PHE A 305 -19.94 -9.88 -0.82
C PHE A 305 -20.91 -9.46 0.29
N TYR A 306 -21.60 -8.32 0.12
CA TYR A 306 -22.59 -7.85 1.10
C TYR A 306 -23.74 -8.84 1.28
N ARG A 307 -24.22 -9.45 0.19
CA ARG A 307 -25.23 -10.53 0.24
C ARG A 307 -24.71 -11.75 1.00
N ASN A 308 -23.48 -12.17 0.75
CA ASN A 308 -22.88 -13.32 1.45
C ASN A 308 -22.62 -13.03 2.93
N LYS A 309 -22.18 -11.81 3.27
CA LYS A 309 -21.96 -11.39 4.65
C LYS A 309 -23.27 -11.20 5.43
N LEU A 310 -24.32 -10.72 4.79
CA LEU A 310 -25.67 -10.68 5.37
C LEU A 310 -26.21 -12.10 5.63
N ARG A 311 -26.04 -13.04 4.69
CA ARG A 311 -26.42 -14.45 4.84
C ARG A 311 -25.64 -15.12 6.00
N LEU A 312 -24.35 -14.84 6.14
CA LEU A 312 -23.53 -15.31 7.25
C LEU A 312 -23.99 -14.74 8.59
N ARG A 313 -24.29 -13.43 8.67
CA ARG A 313 -24.83 -12.80 9.88
C ARG A 313 -26.20 -13.35 10.27
N THR A 314 -27.06 -13.61 9.29
CA THR A 314 -28.37 -14.22 9.54
C THR A 314 -28.24 -15.67 10.04
N ARG A 315 -27.32 -16.45 9.49
CA ARG A 315 -27.00 -17.80 9.98
C ARG A 315 -26.39 -17.77 11.39
N LEU A 316 -25.45 -16.87 11.67
CA LEU A 316 -24.86 -16.75 13.01
C LEU A 316 -25.86 -16.25 14.06
N ARG A 317 -26.79 -15.35 13.70
CA ARG A 317 -27.91 -14.97 14.59
C ARG A 317 -28.87 -16.13 14.83
N GLY A 318 -29.12 -16.97 13.82
CA GLY A 318 -29.94 -18.17 13.97
C GLY A 318 -29.30 -19.24 14.87
N ILE A 319 -27.97 -19.29 14.91
CA ILE A 319 -27.20 -20.22 15.77
C ILE A 319 -27.04 -19.69 17.20
N LEU A 320 -26.92 -18.36 17.36
CA LEU A 320 -26.72 -17.70 18.67
C LEU A 320 -28.02 -17.18 19.32
N GLY A 321 -29.16 -17.28 18.66
CA GLY A 321 -30.41 -16.65 19.02
C GLY A 321 -31.56 -17.57 19.39
N ALA A 322 -31.31 -18.82 19.78
CA ALA A 322 -32.34 -19.63 20.41
C ALA A 322 -32.32 -19.41 21.94
N PRO A 323 -33.29 -18.67 22.51
CA PRO A 323 -33.37 -18.59 23.96
C PRO A 323 -33.64 -20.00 24.53
N ALA A 324 -32.85 -20.42 25.50
CA ALA A 324 -33.11 -21.61 26.27
C ALA A 324 -34.55 -21.56 26.78
N ARG A 325 -35.39 -22.49 26.34
CA ARG A 325 -36.74 -22.66 26.92
C ARG A 325 -36.56 -23.00 28.39
N GLY A 326 -37.00 -22.07 29.23
CA GLY A 326 -37.09 -22.28 30.66
C GLY A 326 -37.91 -23.55 30.96
N VAL A 327 -37.29 -24.48 31.65
CA VAL A 327 -37.97 -25.57 32.33
C VAL A 327 -38.67 -24.97 33.54
N HIS A 328 -39.97 -24.89 33.50
CA HIS A 328 -40.76 -24.66 34.69
C HIS A 328 -40.75 -25.92 35.54
N PRO A 329 -40.35 -25.87 36.82
CA PRO A 329 -40.63 -26.95 37.74
C PRO A 329 -42.12 -26.92 38.15
N GLY A 330 -42.81 -28.02 37.93
CA GLY A 330 -44.08 -28.33 38.57
C GLY A 330 -43.89 -28.78 40.01
#